data_cd43f840873bef8de49bf134c68412a7
#
_entry.id   cd43f840873bef8de49bf134c68412a7
#
_cell.length_a   1.000
_cell.length_b   1.000
_cell.length_c   1.000
_cell.angle_alpha   90.00
_cell.angle_beta   90.00
_cell.angle_gamma   90.00
#
_symmetry.space_group_name_H-M   'P 1'
#
loop_
_entity.id
_entity.type
_entity.pdbx_description
1 polymer ?
#
loop_
_entity_poly.entity_id
_entity_poly.type
_entity_poly.pdbx_seq_one_letter_code
_entity_poly.pdbx_strand_id
1 'polypeptide(L)'
;MMKHDERFNGSFGLKNNIKKGNKKRINRFGISKERKGVWYSVITVALLVFVLVILSAIAFYSVYQNTLVPQLISANEEILEKTDILVSETYSQIENMAVQISLDTMRMINRSNDSIVTDYHRLQMLSDSLVNFKNSHRYVHSAYIYFNQGDVIVTSSGMGVTSFNLFYDTAWYDYYRTHTTAITWLNCRKPYSSTFTNVERALQRYGVDDGDVITLLVPLSESLRSRGGVVVVNIYEEEVAKLLPGDDDYVYQAFGISKNGMITISSDRSFLYRKADPDLVKRIQEYKGNGHLIIKNADAQTLILFTDSDQTETTLVVEMPLNRILSPTQTLLRRIILISAALLLVSCLFVFFLYRQSLQPISKLYKTIEESLSSDGNSQSVENSVEQKLRNIIQDNKQLHSMWENNRTLIRHRTLSLLLEGQFTGTEDTFQRLRYMDIEFPYRLINVIYINMDILQQARTLTNDEYELVKIQLFPMIKECLDPSMGGYTVDTRSRVPTLGHLPYHRKD
;
A
#
# COMPACT_ATOMS: atom_id res chain seq x y z
N MET A 1 -73.65 18.36 -25.60
CA MET A 1 -74.94 18.48 -24.92
C MET A 1 -74.74 19.42 -23.78
N MET A 2 -75.04 20.66 -23.99
CA MET A 2 -76.05 21.53 -23.36
C MET A 2 -75.70 21.80 -21.89
N LYS A 3 -75.30 23.09 -21.64
CA LYS A 3 -76.20 24.27 -21.28
C LYS A 3 -76.41 24.31 -19.75
N HIS A 4 -76.35 25.36 -19.01
CA HIS A 4 -76.67 26.79 -19.07
C HIS A 4 -76.24 27.39 -17.72
N ASP A 5 -75.60 28.56 -17.68
CA ASP A 5 -76.19 29.91 -17.42
C ASP A 5 -76.98 30.02 -16.12
N GLU A 6 -76.77 31.02 -15.31
CA GLU A 6 -76.97 32.46 -15.32
C GLU A 6 -76.63 33.07 -13.94
N ARG A 7 -75.87 34.11 -13.88
CA ARG A 7 -76.20 35.50 -13.46
C ARG A 7 -77.19 35.70 -12.31
N PHE A 8 -76.82 36.46 -11.34
CA PHE A 8 -77.51 37.70 -11.03
C PHE A 8 -76.67 38.69 -10.19
N ASN A 9 -76.80 39.92 -10.58
CA ASN A 9 -76.32 41.20 -10.03
C ASN A 9 -76.91 41.56 -8.67
N GLY A 10 -76.26 42.47 -7.97
CA GLY A 10 -76.86 43.26 -6.93
C GLY A 10 -75.88 44.17 -6.18
N SER A 11 -75.69 45.37 -6.74
CA SER A 11 -74.98 46.51 -6.12
C SER A 11 -75.69 46.94 -4.81
N PHE A 12 -74.91 47.43 -3.85
CA PHE A 12 -75.16 48.77 -3.24
C PHE A 12 -73.91 49.15 -2.39
N GLY A 13 -73.41 50.32 -2.62
CA GLY A 13 -72.34 50.96 -1.97
C GLY A 13 -72.64 51.53 -0.62
N LEU A 14 -71.52 51.76 0.11
CA LEU A 14 -71.39 52.93 0.95
C LEU A 14 -69.95 53.20 1.28
N LYS A 15 -69.51 54.41 0.97
CA LYS A 15 -68.26 55.04 1.33
C LYS A 15 -68.03 54.98 2.83
N ASN A 16 -66.78 54.65 3.25
CA ASN A 16 -66.17 55.46 4.27
C ASN A 16 -64.63 55.38 4.25
N ASN A 17 -64.06 56.54 4.00
CA ASN A 17 -62.64 56.88 4.19
C ASN A 17 -62.17 56.54 5.62
N ILE A 18 -61.12 55.73 5.72
CA ILE A 18 -60.21 55.82 6.87
C ILE A 18 -58.78 55.44 6.42
N LYS A 19 -57.93 56.45 6.41
CA LYS A 19 -56.48 56.52 6.63
C LYS A 19 -55.63 55.45 5.98
N LYS A 20 -54.91 55.84 4.96
CA LYS A 20 -53.63 55.30 4.48
C LYS A 20 -52.63 55.22 5.65
N GLY A 21 -52.50 54.08 6.27
CA GLY A 21 -51.35 53.71 7.08
C GLY A 21 -50.23 53.24 6.13
N ASN A 22 -49.27 54.14 5.91
CA ASN A 22 -48.00 53.82 5.24
C ASN A 22 -47.28 52.71 6.01
N LYS A 23 -47.54 51.44 5.70
CA LYS A 23 -46.63 50.36 6.10
C LYS A 23 -45.38 50.47 5.19
N LYS A 24 -44.37 51.27 5.67
CA LYS A 24 -43.01 51.18 5.16
C LYS A 24 -42.61 49.70 5.19
N ARG A 25 -42.51 49.11 4.02
CA ARG A 25 -41.76 47.89 3.81
C ARG A 25 -40.29 48.22 4.19
N ILE A 26 -39.93 47.98 5.42
CA ILE A 26 -38.54 48.01 5.87
C ILE A 26 -37.84 46.96 5.04
N ASN A 27 -36.91 47.42 4.22
CA ASN A 27 -36.08 46.61 3.36
C ASN A 27 -35.32 45.58 4.20
N ARG A 28 -35.81 44.35 4.25
CA ARG A 28 -35.08 43.17 4.76
C ARG A 28 -33.87 42.77 3.85
N PHE A 29 -33.46 43.63 2.97
CA PHE A 29 -32.46 43.31 1.94
C PHE A 29 -30.99 43.47 2.40
N GLY A 30 -30.68 44.30 3.41
CA GLY A 30 -29.32 44.52 3.90
C GLY A 30 -28.75 43.29 4.62
N ILE A 31 -29.53 42.73 5.55
CA ILE A 31 -29.09 41.58 6.39
C ILE A 31 -28.91 40.30 5.57
N SER A 32 -29.58 40.18 4.42
CA SER A 32 -29.45 38.98 3.56
C SER A 32 -28.15 38.94 2.75
N LYS A 33 -27.54 40.09 2.43
CA LYS A 33 -26.37 40.16 1.54
C LYS A 33 -25.07 39.79 2.28
N GLU A 34 -24.89 40.22 3.51
CA GLU A 34 -23.71 39.89 4.33
C GLU A 34 -23.77 38.46 4.87
N ARG A 35 -24.95 38.00 5.31
CA ARG A 35 -25.14 36.56 5.61
C ARG A 35 -24.78 35.68 4.41
N LYS A 36 -25.12 36.11 3.21
CA LYS A 36 -24.73 35.40 1.98
C LYS A 36 -23.23 35.36 1.79
N GLY A 37 -22.49 36.45 2.02
CA GLY A 37 -21.04 36.52 1.89
C GLY A 37 -20.32 35.52 2.81
N VAL A 38 -20.72 35.47 4.08
CA VAL A 38 -20.16 34.54 5.05
C VAL A 38 -20.54 33.08 4.73
N TRP A 39 -21.79 32.84 4.30
CA TRP A 39 -22.21 31.53 3.82
C TRP A 39 -21.40 31.09 2.60
N TYR A 40 -21.13 32.02 1.66
CA TYR A 40 -20.29 31.71 0.50
C TYR A 40 -18.87 31.32 0.89
N SER A 41 -18.23 31.99 1.87
CA SER A 41 -16.88 31.61 2.31
C SER A 41 -16.86 30.24 2.99
N VAL A 42 -17.85 29.91 3.83
CA VAL A 42 -17.97 28.59 4.46
C VAL A 42 -18.21 27.49 3.41
N ILE A 43 -19.12 27.75 2.45
CA ILE A 43 -19.38 26.84 1.35
C ILE A 43 -18.13 26.65 0.47
N THR A 44 -17.39 27.72 0.20
CA THR A 44 -16.16 27.66 -0.62
C THR A 44 -15.09 26.79 0.06
N VAL A 45 -14.87 26.95 1.36
CA VAL A 45 -13.94 26.12 2.11
C VAL A 45 -14.40 24.65 2.14
N ALA A 46 -15.68 24.40 2.39
CA ALA A 46 -16.25 23.06 2.38
C ALA A 46 -16.12 22.39 1.00
N LEU A 47 -16.38 23.15 -0.07
CA LEU A 47 -16.26 22.70 -1.45
C LEU A 47 -14.78 22.40 -1.79
N LEU A 48 -13.84 23.23 -1.33
CA LEU A 48 -12.40 23.00 -1.55
C LEU A 48 -11.94 21.70 -0.86
N VAL A 49 -12.36 21.46 0.38
CA VAL A 49 -12.06 20.20 1.09
C VAL A 49 -12.70 19.00 0.38
N PHE A 50 -13.94 19.14 -0.07
CA PHE A 50 -14.64 18.09 -0.83
C PHE A 50 -13.89 17.75 -2.14
N VAL A 51 -13.46 18.77 -2.89
CA VAL A 51 -12.67 18.58 -4.11
C VAL A 51 -11.33 17.90 -3.81
N LEU A 52 -10.63 18.29 -2.74
CA LEU A 52 -9.39 17.65 -2.32
C LEU A 52 -9.58 16.17 -1.98
N VAL A 53 -10.65 15.81 -1.28
CA VAL A 53 -10.98 14.41 -0.96
C VAL A 53 -11.26 13.61 -2.24
N ILE A 54 -12.01 14.18 -3.18
CA ILE A 54 -12.27 13.52 -4.47
C ILE A 54 -10.99 13.33 -5.27
N LEU A 55 -10.15 14.36 -5.38
CA LEU A 55 -8.87 14.26 -6.09
C LEU A 55 -7.96 13.21 -5.46
N SER A 56 -7.91 13.15 -4.14
CA SER A 56 -7.17 12.11 -3.41
C SER A 56 -7.71 10.71 -3.71
N ALA A 57 -9.03 10.53 -3.75
CA ALA A 57 -9.66 9.25 -4.08
C ALA A 57 -9.37 8.83 -5.53
N ILE A 58 -9.43 9.76 -6.48
CA ILE A 58 -9.10 9.51 -7.90
C ILE A 58 -7.62 9.16 -8.04
N ALA A 59 -6.72 9.90 -7.40
CA ALA A 59 -5.29 9.62 -7.42
C ALA A 59 -4.98 8.22 -6.85
N PHE A 60 -5.59 7.87 -5.73
CA PHE A 60 -5.44 6.55 -5.13
C PHE A 60 -5.98 5.44 -6.03
N TYR A 61 -7.17 5.64 -6.63
CA TYR A 61 -7.73 4.68 -7.58
C TYR A 61 -6.84 4.49 -8.81
N SER A 62 -6.24 5.57 -9.30
CA SER A 62 -5.28 5.51 -10.40
C SER A 62 -4.02 4.71 -10.03
N VAL A 63 -3.45 4.92 -8.84
CA VAL A 63 -2.32 4.13 -8.33
C VAL A 63 -2.70 2.66 -8.17
N TYR A 64 -3.90 2.38 -7.66
CA TYR A 64 -4.41 1.03 -7.53
C TYR A 64 -4.46 0.30 -8.88
N GLN A 65 -5.09 0.90 -9.88
CA GLN A 65 -5.26 0.29 -11.20
C GLN A 65 -3.95 0.18 -12.00
N ASN A 66 -3.11 1.20 -11.92
CA ASN A 66 -1.95 1.30 -12.79
C ASN A 66 -0.66 0.72 -12.16
N THR A 67 -0.64 0.49 -10.86
CA THR A 67 0.55 0.02 -10.16
C THR A 67 0.31 -1.28 -9.41
N LEU A 68 -0.69 -1.33 -8.54
CA LEU A 68 -0.87 -2.49 -7.66
C LEU A 68 -1.39 -3.72 -8.41
N VAL A 69 -2.37 -3.55 -9.31
CA VAL A 69 -2.91 -4.68 -10.08
C VAL A 69 -1.85 -5.30 -11.00
N PRO A 70 -1.10 -4.55 -11.80
CA PRO A 70 -0.02 -5.11 -12.61
C PRO A 70 1.09 -5.76 -11.79
N GLN A 71 1.45 -5.18 -10.63
CA GLN A 71 2.45 -5.78 -9.75
C GLN A 71 2.01 -7.14 -9.19
N LEU A 72 0.72 -7.27 -8.81
CA LEU A 72 0.16 -8.54 -8.36
C LEU A 72 0.17 -9.59 -9.47
N ILE A 73 -0.19 -9.20 -10.70
CA ILE A 73 -0.14 -10.09 -11.85
C ILE A 73 1.30 -10.54 -12.09
N SER A 74 2.25 -9.62 -12.16
CA SER A 74 3.66 -9.93 -12.40
C SER A 74 4.27 -10.81 -11.31
N ALA A 75 3.90 -10.61 -10.05
CA ALA A 75 4.35 -11.47 -8.96
C ALA A 75 3.84 -12.92 -9.12
N ASN A 76 2.60 -13.09 -9.58
CA ASN A 76 2.06 -14.42 -9.82
C ASN A 76 2.63 -15.07 -11.11
N GLU A 77 2.96 -14.26 -12.14
CA GLU A 77 3.70 -14.73 -13.31
C GLU A 77 5.09 -15.27 -12.90
N GLU A 78 5.81 -14.55 -12.03
CA GLU A 78 7.10 -14.99 -11.51
C GLU A 78 7.00 -16.30 -10.71
N ILE A 79 5.92 -16.48 -9.93
CA ILE A 79 5.67 -17.73 -9.20
C ILE A 79 5.44 -18.88 -10.20
N LEU A 80 4.66 -18.65 -11.25
CA LEU A 80 4.41 -19.67 -12.27
C LEU A 80 5.68 -20.02 -13.04
N GLU A 81 6.52 -19.05 -13.40
CA GLU A 81 7.81 -19.29 -14.05
C GLU A 81 8.76 -20.10 -13.16
N LYS A 82 8.83 -19.79 -11.87
CA LYS A 82 9.59 -20.60 -10.91
C LYS A 82 9.06 -22.02 -10.79
N THR A 83 7.74 -22.18 -10.85
CA THR A 83 7.09 -23.50 -10.85
C THR A 83 7.47 -24.28 -12.10
N ASP A 84 7.46 -23.64 -13.27
CA ASP A 84 7.88 -24.28 -14.51
C ASP A 84 9.34 -24.75 -14.44
N ILE A 85 10.23 -23.92 -13.91
CA ILE A 85 11.63 -24.31 -13.70
C ILE A 85 11.74 -25.54 -12.81
N LEU A 86 10.98 -25.61 -11.69
CA LEU A 86 11.00 -26.75 -10.77
C LEU A 86 10.44 -28.02 -11.42
N VAL A 87 9.35 -27.92 -12.17
CA VAL A 87 8.78 -29.05 -12.92
C VAL A 87 9.78 -29.51 -13.98
N SER A 88 10.29 -28.62 -14.79
CA SER A 88 11.26 -28.89 -15.84
C SER A 88 12.55 -29.54 -15.31
N GLU A 89 13.06 -29.03 -14.19
CA GLU A 89 14.23 -29.60 -13.52
C GLU A 89 13.96 -31.03 -13.04
N THR A 90 12.76 -31.25 -12.45
CA THR A 90 12.34 -32.59 -12.00
C THR A 90 12.29 -33.58 -13.17
N TYR A 91 11.70 -33.18 -14.30
CA TYR A 91 11.65 -33.99 -15.52
C TYR A 91 13.06 -34.27 -16.05
N SER A 92 13.92 -33.24 -16.15
CA SER A 92 15.29 -33.37 -16.60
C SER A 92 16.13 -34.32 -15.74
N GLN A 93 15.96 -34.24 -14.42
CA GLN A 93 16.67 -35.15 -13.51
C GLN A 93 16.29 -36.60 -13.75
N ILE A 94 14.98 -36.88 -13.87
CA ILE A 94 14.46 -38.22 -14.10
C ILE A 94 14.90 -38.73 -15.48
N GLU A 95 14.82 -37.87 -16.51
CA GLU A 95 15.27 -38.20 -17.85
C GLU A 95 16.75 -38.53 -17.89
N ASN A 96 17.62 -37.73 -17.29
CA ASN A 96 19.05 -37.99 -17.23
C ASN A 96 19.39 -39.32 -16.56
N MET A 97 18.66 -39.67 -15.49
CA MET A 97 18.84 -40.95 -14.81
C MET A 97 18.33 -42.12 -15.64
N ALA A 98 17.20 -41.97 -16.31
CA ALA A 98 16.64 -42.99 -17.20
C ALA A 98 17.58 -43.21 -18.40
N VAL A 99 18.20 -42.15 -18.95
CA VAL A 99 19.23 -42.26 -19.97
C VAL A 99 20.45 -43.00 -19.43
N GLN A 100 20.88 -42.69 -18.19
CA GLN A 100 22.01 -43.41 -17.58
C GLN A 100 21.70 -44.91 -17.46
N ILE A 101 20.50 -45.30 -17.01
CA ILE A 101 20.03 -46.70 -16.94
C ILE A 101 20.06 -47.33 -18.33
N SER A 102 19.59 -46.59 -19.37
CA SER A 102 19.60 -47.05 -20.75
C SER A 102 21.04 -47.35 -21.22
N LEU A 103 21.97 -46.42 -20.98
CA LEU A 103 23.41 -46.55 -21.36
C LEU A 103 24.04 -47.72 -20.63
N ASP A 104 23.81 -47.92 -19.34
CA ASP A 104 24.37 -49.00 -18.57
C ASP A 104 23.82 -50.36 -19.03
N THR A 105 22.51 -50.41 -19.34
CA THR A 105 21.86 -51.59 -19.94
C THR A 105 22.50 -51.91 -21.30
N MET A 106 22.70 -50.94 -22.16
CA MET A 106 23.36 -51.14 -23.47
C MET A 106 24.79 -51.63 -23.32
N ARG A 107 25.54 -51.13 -22.35
CA ARG A 107 26.90 -51.63 -22.05
C ARG A 107 26.86 -53.09 -21.61
N MET A 108 25.87 -53.53 -20.84
CA MET A 108 25.69 -54.90 -20.44
C MET A 108 25.32 -55.79 -21.63
N ILE A 109 24.48 -55.30 -22.54
CA ILE A 109 24.12 -56.02 -23.77
C ILE A 109 25.36 -56.22 -24.66
N ASN A 110 26.12 -55.18 -24.89
CA ASN A 110 27.28 -55.16 -25.81
C ASN A 110 28.52 -55.94 -25.30
N ARG A 111 28.61 -56.20 -23.99
CA ARG A 111 29.72 -56.93 -23.40
C ARG A 111 29.59 -58.45 -23.51
N SER A 112 28.46 -58.95 -23.93
CA SER A 112 28.17 -60.38 -24.01
C SER A 112 27.93 -60.80 -25.43
N ASN A 113 28.52 -61.90 -25.83
CA ASN A 113 28.19 -62.57 -27.08
C ASN A 113 26.84 -63.34 -27.01
N ASP A 114 26.39 -63.58 -25.77
CA ASP A 114 25.11 -64.25 -25.55
C ASP A 114 23.99 -63.22 -25.31
N SER A 115 22.76 -63.60 -25.63
CA SER A 115 21.61 -62.78 -25.42
C SER A 115 21.42 -62.47 -23.90
N ILE A 116 21.32 -61.20 -23.54
CA ILE A 116 21.11 -60.77 -22.15
C ILE A 116 19.87 -61.43 -21.54
N VAL A 117 18.85 -61.74 -22.34
CA VAL A 117 17.59 -62.33 -21.94
C VAL A 117 17.73 -63.74 -21.40
N THR A 118 18.83 -64.46 -21.78
CA THR A 118 19.13 -65.82 -21.27
C THR A 118 19.96 -65.81 -19.99
N ASP A 119 20.54 -64.65 -19.61
CA ASP A 119 21.38 -64.51 -18.41
C ASP A 119 20.56 -63.96 -17.24
N TYR A 120 19.98 -64.85 -16.45
CA TYR A 120 19.15 -64.51 -15.28
C TYR A 120 19.88 -63.67 -14.26
N HIS A 121 21.19 -63.83 -14.08
CA HIS A 121 21.98 -63.04 -13.12
C HIS A 121 22.05 -61.57 -13.53
N ARG A 122 22.24 -61.29 -14.80
CA ARG A 122 22.23 -59.91 -15.32
C ARG A 122 20.87 -59.29 -15.27
N LEU A 123 19.82 -60.05 -15.59
CA LEU A 123 18.45 -59.54 -15.45
C LEU A 123 18.12 -59.21 -13.99
N GLN A 124 18.61 -60.01 -13.05
CA GLN A 124 18.44 -59.70 -11.62
C GLN A 124 19.20 -58.44 -11.22
N MET A 125 20.44 -58.27 -11.66
CA MET A 125 21.20 -57.04 -11.38
C MET A 125 20.51 -55.79 -11.96
N LEU A 126 19.91 -55.87 -13.11
CA LEU A 126 19.09 -54.78 -13.69
C LEU A 126 17.84 -54.51 -12.83
N SER A 127 17.13 -55.59 -12.38
CA SER A 127 16.00 -55.44 -11.50
C SER A 127 16.36 -54.72 -10.19
N ASP A 128 17.46 -55.15 -9.56
CA ASP A 128 17.97 -54.51 -8.33
C ASP A 128 18.32 -53.02 -8.55
N SER A 129 18.93 -52.72 -9.71
CA SER A 129 19.22 -51.31 -10.09
C SER A 129 17.96 -50.49 -10.25
N LEU A 130 16.92 -51.05 -10.88
CA LEU A 130 15.62 -50.38 -11.03
C LEU A 130 14.89 -50.19 -9.69
N VAL A 131 14.97 -51.16 -8.79
CA VAL A 131 14.46 -51.06 -7.42
C VAL A 131 15.15 -49.95 -6.66
N ASN A 132 16.47 -49.90 -6.73
CA ASN A 132 17.25 -48.85 -6.11
C ASN A 132 16.90 -47.45 -6.68
N PHE A 133 16.77 -47.35 -8.01
CA PHE A 133 16.33 -46.13 -8.67
C PHE A 133 14.97 -45.66 -8.17
N LYS A 134 13.98 -46.55 -8.17
CA LYS A 134 12.63 -46.27 -7.62
C LYS A 134 12.69 -45.77 -6.18
N ASN A 135 13.41 -46.49 -5.33
CA ASN A 135 13.46 -46.19 -3.90
C ASN A 135 14.24 -44.88 -3.57
N SER A 136 15.13 -44.47 -4.46
CA SER A 136 15.94 -43.25 -4.28
C SER A 136 15.20 -41.96 -4.69
N HIS A 137 14.07 -42.07 -5.42
CA HIS A 137 13.40 -40.90 -6.00
C HIS A 137 11.89 -40.97 -5.71
N ARG A 138 11.42 -40.01 -4.91
CA ARG A 138 10.02 -39.96 -4.49
C ARG A 138 9.02 -39.79 -5.63
N TYR A 139 9.47 -39.19 -6.74
CA TYR A 139 8.63 -39.01 -7.92
C TYR A 139 8.42 -40.30 -8.73
N VAL A 140 9.31 -41.28 -8.58
CA VAL A 140 9.25 -42.52 -9.39
C VAL A 140 8.24 -43.50 -8.81
N HIS A 141 7.19 -43.75 -9.57
CA HIS A 141 6.18 -44.77 -9.27
C HIS A 141 6.73 -46.15 -9.57
N SER A 142 7.20 -46.39 -10.78
CA SER A 142 7.78 -47.64 -11.24
C SER A 142 8.73 -47.43 -12.41
N ALA A 143 9.73 -48.30 -12.53
CA ALA A 143 10.66 -48.28 -13.64
C ALA A 143 10.84 -49.74 -14.15
N TYR A 144 10.95 -49.91 -15.46
CA TYR A 144 11.18 -51.19 -16.07
C TYR A 144 11.85 -51.05 -17.44
N ILE A 145 12.47 -52.15 -17.86
CA ILE A 145 13.16 -52.26 -19.14
C ILE A 145 12.45 -53.38 -19.93
N TYR A 146 12.02 -53.04 -21.13
CA TYR A 146 11.48 -54.00 -22.06
C TYR A 146 12.56 -54.34 -23.10
N PHE A 147 12.79 -55.62 -23.32
CA PHE A 147 13.65 -56.16 -24.33
C PHE A 147 12.85 -56.72 -25.48
N ASN A 148 13.04 -56.23 -26.69
CA ASN A 148 12.37 -56.74 -27.91
C ASN A 148 12.75 -58.20 -28.18
N GLN A 149 13.98 -58.56 -27.82
CA GLN A 149 14.44 -59.93 -27.93
C GLN A 149 13.86 -60.74 -26.77
N GLY A 150 12.98 -61.69 -27.08
CA GLY A 150 12.36 -62.58 -26.10
C GLY A 150 11.16 -62.04 -25.38
N ASP A 151 10.70 -60.82 -25.72
CA ASP A 151 9.52 -60.17 -25.06
C ASP A 151 9.59 -60.19 -23.54
N VAL A 152 10.77 -59.84 -23.00
CA VAL A 152 11.05 -59.87 -21.55
C VAL A 152 10.99 -58.46 -20.98
N ILE A 153 10.39 -58.34 -19.79
CA ILE A 153 10.39 -57.13 -18.98
C ILE A 153 11.15 -57.40 -17.67
N VAL A 154 12.06 -56.50 -17.35
CA VAL A 154 12.74 -56.36 -16.05
C VAL A 154 12.14 -55.16 -15.34
N THR A 155 11.60 -55.33 -14.15
CA THR A 155 10.86 -54.30 -13.48
C THR A 155 11.32 -54.06 -12.04
N SER A 156 11.13 -52.83 -11.56
CA SER A 156 11.29 -52.45 -10.14
C SER A 156 10.17 -52.94 -9.24
N SER A 157 9.10 -53.56 -9.78
CA SER A 157 8.02 -54.13 -8.99
C SER A 157 8.39 -55.52 -8.45
N GLY A 158 7.57 -56.05 -7.54
CA GLY A 158 7.76 -57.42 -6.99
C GLY A 158 7.72 -58.56 -8.00
N MET A 159 7.46 -58.29 -9.28
CA MET A 159 7.55 -59.25 -10.37
C MET A 159 9.00 -59.57 -10.78
N GLY A 160 9.92 -58.63 -10.59
CA GLY A 160 11.34 -58.75 -10.98
C GLY A 160 11.51 -58.92 -12.49
N VAL A 161 11.53 -60.16 -12.99
CA VAL A 161 11.63 -60.48 -14.41
C VAL A 161 10.35 -61.23 -14.86
N THR A 162 9.75 -60.78 -15.94
CA THR A 162 8.50 -61.34 -16.46
C THR A 162 8.42 -61.24 -17.98
N SER A 163 7.49 -62.00 -18.58
CA SER A 163 7.15 -61.86 -19.98
C SER A 163 6.22 -60.69 -20.20
N PHE A 164 6.35 -59.99 -21.35
CA PHE A 164 5.51 -58.87 -21.73
C PHE A 164 3.99 -59.19 -21.61
N ASN A 165 3.57 -60.37 -22.04
CA ASN A 165 2.15 -60.77 -22.00
C ASN A 165 1.59 -60.95 -20.60
N LEU A 166 2.44 -61.09 -19.58
CA LEU A 166 2.05 -61.23 -18.16
C LEU A 166 2.20 -59.92 -17.39
N PHE A 167 2.76 -58.90 -18.01
CA PHE A 167 3.01 -57.65 -17.35
C PHE A 167 1.76 -56.77 -17.33
N TYR A 168 1.52 -56.14 -16.22
CA TYR A 168 0.31 -55.34 -15.99
C TYR A 168 0.28 -54.02 -16.78
N ASP A 169 1.43 -53.39 -17.04
CA ASP A 169 1.53 -52.11 -17.70
C ASP A 169 2.09 -52.22 -19.12
N THR A 170 1.23 -52.32 -20.09
CA THR A 170 1.57 -52.42 -21.52
C THR A 170 0.99 -51.30 -22.37
N ALA A 171 0.30 -50.32 -21.74
CA ALA A 171 -0.39 -49.25 -22.47
C ALA A 171 0.55 -48.30 -23.24
N TRP A 172 1.82 -48.21 -22.86
CA TRP A 172 2.87 -47.41 -23.54
C TRP A 172 3.38 -48.06 -24.84
N TYR A 173 3.13 -49.39 -25.02
CA TYR A 173 3.77 -50.18 -26.08
C TYR A 173 3.32 -49.75 -27.49
N ASP A 174 2.04 -49.45 -27.71
CA ASP A 174 1.54 -48.99 -29.00
C ASP A 174 2.22 -47.69 -29.43
N TYR A 175 2.46 -46.79 -28.48
CA TYR A 175 3.22 -45.55 -28.74
C TYR A 175 4.69 -45.88 -29.09
N TYR A 176 5.35 -46.73 -28.30
CA TYR A 176 6.73 -47.12 -28.56
C TYR A 176 6.87 -47.79 -29.93
N ARG A 177 5.88 -48.55 -30.34
CA ARG A 177 5.89 -49.25 -31.64
C ARG A 177 5.80 -48.31 -32.84
N THR A 178 5.08 -47.21 -32.69
CA THR A 178 4.82 -46.22 -33.75
C THR A 178 5.80 -45.04 -33.77
N HIS A 179 6.33 -44.65 -32.59
CA HIS A 179 7.24 -43.49 -32.42
C HIS A 179 8.55 -43.97 -31.83
N THR A 180 9.66 -43.86 -32.55
CA THR A 180 10.61 -44.94 -32.36
C THR A 180 12.01 -44.56 -31.92
N THR A 181 12.41 -43.32 -31.85
CA THR A 181 13.82 -42.96 -31.69
C THR A 181 14.14 -41.82 -30.72
N ALA A 182 13.16 -41.05 -30.32
CA ALA A 182 13.35 -39.95 -29.39
C ALA A 182 12.92 -40.36 -27.96
N ILE A 183 13.62 -39.77 -26.99
CA ILE A 183 13.14 -39.74 -25.62
C ILE A 183 11.81 -39.00 -25.63
N THR A 184 10.79 -39.60 -25.03
CA THR A 184 9.44 -39.06 -25.12
C THR A 184 8.69 -39.19 -23.81
N TRP A 185 8.03 -38.14 -23.41
CA TRP A 185 7.10 -38.12 -22.31
C TRP A 185 5.68 -38.38 -22.83
N LEU A 186 4.99 -39.38 -22.24
CA LEU A 186 3.57 -39.65 -22.52
C LEU A 186 2.70 -38.88 -21.54
N ASN A 187 1.48 -38.57 -21.98
CA ASN A 187 0.49 -37.94 -21.13
C ASN A 187 0.15 -38.83 -19.91
N CYS A 188 -0.50 -38.17 -18.92
CA CYS A 188 -1.02 -38.84 -17.75
C CYS A 188 -1.91 -40.05 -18.12
N ARG A 189 -1.67 -41.16 -17.46
CA ARG A 189 -2.41 -42.41 -17.68
C ARG A 189 -2.42 -43.32 -16.42
N LYS A 190 -3.24 -44.35 -16.41
CA LYS A 190 -3.14 -45.38 -15.39
C LYS A 190 -1.93 -46.29 -15.65
N PRO A 191 -1.24 -46.77 -14.57
CA PRO A 191 -0.07 -47.64 -14.68
C PRO A 191 -0.45 -49.11 -15.00
N TYR A 192 -1.53 -49.31 -15.72
CA TYR A 192 -1.97 -50.64 -16.17
C TYR A 192 -2.75 -50.58 -17.47
N SER A 193 -2.76 -51.68 -18.21
CA SER A 193 -3.53 -51.79 -19.44
C SER A 193 -5.01 -52.06 -19.16
N SER A 194 -5.90 -51.45 -19.94
CA SER A 194 -7.33 -51.65 -19.89
C SER A 194 -7.73 -53.12 -20.19
N THR A 195 -6.86 -53.89 -20.83
CA THR A 195 -7.06 -55.30 -21.16
C THR A 195 -6.65 -56.25 -20.04
N PHE A 196 -6.01 -55.75 -19.00
CA PHE A 196 -5.52 -56.56 -17.90
C PHE A 196 -6.65 -56.90 -16.94
N THR A 197 -6.98 -58.21 -16.85
CA THR A 197 -8.03 -58.70 -15.95
C THR A 197 -7.49 -58.86 -14.52
N ASN A 198 -8.28 -58.52 -13.52
CA ASN A 198 -7.91 -58.58 -12.09
C ASN A 198 -6.79 -57.63 -11.67
N VAL A 199 -6.82 -56.41 -12.18
CA VAL A 199 -5.82 -55.33 -11.89
C VAL A 199 -5.58 -55.19 -10.38
N GLU A 200 -6.61 -55.06 -9.57
CA GLU A 200 -6.50 -54.86 -8.13
C GLU A 200 -5.68 -55.97 -7.42
N ARG A 201 -5.92 -57.22 -7.78
CA ARG A 201 -5.15 -58.34 -7.19
C ARG A 201 -3.69 -58.34 -7.62
N ALA A 202 -3.44 -57.97 -8.88
CA ALA A 202 -2.09 -57.90 -9.39
C ALA A 202 -1.31 -56.73 -8.79
N LEU A 203 -1.91 -55.53 -8.73
CA LEU A 203 -1.28 -54.39 -8.10
C LEU A 203 -0.95 -54.67 -6.63
N GLN A 204 -1.91 -55.24 -5.88
CA GLN A 204 -1.70 -55.62 -4.48
C GLN A 204 -0.62 -56.70 -4.32
N ARG A 205 -0.61 -57.70 -5.19
CA ARG A 205 0.35 -58.81 -5.14
C ARG A 205 1.78 -58.35 -5.41
N TYR A 206 1.96 -57.40 -6.33
CA TYR A 206 3.27 -56.93 -6.75
C TYR A 206 3.68 -55.59 -6.13
N GLY A 207 2.88 -55.10 -5.18
CA GLY A 207 3.18 -53.87 -4.48
C GLY A 207 3.21 -52.63 -5.37
N VAL A 208 2.31 -52.57 -6.37
CA VAL A 208 2.17 -51.47 -7.29
C VAL A 208 1.01 -50.60 -6.87
N ASP A 209 1.20 -49.30 -6.81
CA ASP A 209 0.14 -48.33 -6.50
C ASP A 209 -0.76 -48.08 -7.72
N ASP A 210 -2.03 -47.76 -7.49
CA ASP A 210 -3.04 -47.39 -8.50
C ASP A 210 -3.03 -45.89 -8.85
N GLY A 211 -1.99 -45.15 -8.46
CA GLY A 211 -1.81 -43.74 -8.75
C GLY A 211 -1.74 -43.44 -10.25
N ASP A 212 -2.17 -42.24 -10.64
CA ASP A 212 -2.00 -41.75 -12.02
C ASP A 212 -0.52 -41.48 -12.29
N VAL A 213 -0.06 -41.82 -13.48
CA VAL A 213 1.37 -41.72 -13.84
C VAL A 213 1.60 -40.96 -15.14
N ILE A 214 2.69 -40.26 -15.20
CA ILE A 214 3.26 -39.69 -16.41
C ILE A 214 4.44 -40.61 -16.81
N THR A 215 4.54 -40.98 -18.04
CA THR A 215 5.47 -42.03 -18.48
C THR A 215 6.56 -41.45 -19.36
N LEU A 216 7.81 -41.72 -19.01
CA LEU A 216 8.97 -41.48 -19.84
C LEU A 216 9.42 -42.72 -20.58
N LEU A 217 9.64 -42.63 -21.87
CA LEU A 217 10.20 -43.68 -22.73
C LEU A 217 11.58 -43.28 -23.18
N VAL A 218 12.61 -44.10 -22.87
CA VAL A 218 14.01 -43.91 -23.32
C VAL A 218 14.42 -45.15 -24.12
N PRO A 219 14.61 -45.03 -25.44
CA PRO A 219 15.03 -46.16 -26.27
C PRO A 219 16.42 -46.68 -25.88
N LEU A 220 16.61 -47.99 -25.93
CA LEU A 220 17.89 -48.65 -25.70
C LEU A 220 18.83 -48.61 -26.89
N SER A 221 18.46 -48.06 -28.05
CA SER A 221 19.28 -48.07 -29.25
C SER A 221 19.10 -46.79 -30.04
N GLU A 222 20.19 -46.19 -30.45
CA GLU A 222 20.22 -45.05 -31.38
C GLU A 222 19.94 -45.46 -32.82
N SER A 223 20.06 -46.75 -33.15
CA SER A 223 19.87 -47.26 -34.50
C SER A 223 18.44 -47.68 -34.81
N LEU A 224 17.83 -47.06 -35.81
CA LEU A 224 16.48 -47.34 -36.32
C LEU A 224 16.24 -48.80 -36.72
N ARG A 225 17.32 -49.58 -36.96
CA ARG A 225 17.24 -50.94 -37.51
C ARG A 225 17.29 -52.06 -36.44
N SER A 226 17.77 -51.80 -35.26
CA SER A 226 17.83 -52.83 -34.20
C SER A 226 17.37 -52.19 -32.90
N ARG A 227 16.06 -52.21 -32.70
CA ARG A 227 15.46 -51.80 -31.40
C ARG A 227 15.82 -52.83 -30.37
N GLY A 228 16.77 -52.53 -29.48
CA GLY A 228 17.13 -53.40 -28.38
C GLY A 228 16.06 -53.49 -27.33
N GLY A 229 15.25 -52.46 -27.23
CA GLY A 229 14.17 -52.30 -26.22
C GLY A 229 13.96 -50.85 -25.81
N VAL A 230 13.33 -50.65 -24.67
CA VAL A 230 13.04 -49.34 -24.11
C VAL A 230 13.08 -49.40 -22.58
N VAL A 231 13.65 -48.36 -21.97
CA VAL A 231 13.51 -48.05 -20.55
C VAL A 231 12.26 -47.23 -20.40
N VAL A 232 11.38 -47.68 -19.50
CA VAL A 232 10.14 -47.01 -19.17
C VAL A 232 10.18 -46.58 -17.72
N VAL A 233 9.96 -45.31 -17.48
CA VAL A 233 9.88 -44.73 -16.12
C VAL A 233 8.53 -44.06 -15.95
N ASN A 234 7.78 -44.54 -15.00
CA ASN A 234 6.52 -43.93 -14.58
C ASN A 234 6.78 -43.03 -13.37
N ILE A 235 6.34 -41.82 -13.42
CA ILE A 235 6.36 -40.89 -12.28
C ILE A 235 4.93 -40.63 -11.77
N TYR A 236 4.79 -40.42 -10.46
CA TYR A 236 3.51 -40.05 -9.86
C TYR A 236 3.07 -38.68 -10.36
N GLU A 237 1.93 -38.62 -11.02
CA GLU A 237 1.30 -37.35 -11.40
C GLU A 237 1.04 -36.49 -10.17
N GLU A 238 0.52 -37.09 -9.08
CA GLU A 238 0.22 -36.42 -7.82
C GLU A 238 1.45 -35.72 -7.20
N GLU A 239 2.63 -36.34 -7.26
CA GLU A 239 3.85 -35.74 -6.71
C GLU A 239 4.34 -34.55 -7.57
N VAL A 240 4.12 -34.62 -8.88
CA VAL A 240 4.41 -33.51 -9.79
C VAL A 240 3.36 -32.40 -9.62
N ALA A 241 2.09 -32.77 -9.48
CA ALA A 241 1.01 -31.81 -9.25
C ALA A 241 1.18 -31.00 -7.95
N LYS A 242 1.84 -31.58 -6.92
CA LYS A 242 2.20 -30.84 -5.69
C LYS A 242 3.20 -29.71 -5.91
N LEU A 243 3.91 -29.69 -7.03
CA LEU A 243 4.79 -28.56 -7.41
C LEU A 243 3.97 -27.38 -7.95
N LEU A 244 2.76 -27.64 -8.45
CA LEU A 244 1.90 -26.57 -8.96
C LEU A 244 1.40 -25.71 -7.78
N PRO A 245 1.23 -24.38 -7.99
CA PRO A 245 0.62 -23.54 -7.00
C PRO A 245 -0.84 -23.98 -6.77
N GLY A 246 -1.16 -24.51 -5.61
CA GLY A 246 -2.46 -25.17 -5.41
C GLY A 246 -3.10 -25.00 -4.05
N ASP A 247 -2.40 -24.57 -3.03
CA ASP A 247 -2.90 -24.64 -1.65
C ASP A 247 -3.20 -23.25 -1.03
N ASP A 248 -2.99 -22.18 -1.75
CA ASP A 248 -3.33 -20.85 -1.28
C ASP A 248 -4.78 -20.51 -1.62
N ASP A 249 -5.47 -19.85 -0.72
CA ASP A 249 -6.86 -19.35 -0.86
C ASP A 249 -7.12 -18.54 -2.16
N TYR A 250 -6.08 -18.30 -2.96
CA TYR A 250 -6.11 -17.47 -4.16
C TYR A 250 -6.14 -18.28 -5.46
N VAL A 251 -5.61 -19.49 -5.46
CA VAL A 251 -5.55 -20.32 -6.67
C VAL A 251 -6.84 -21.08 -6.83
N TYR A 252 -7.51 -20.88 -7.96
CA TYR A 252 -8.72 -21.64 -8.29
C TYR A 252 -8.35 -23.01 -8.84
N GLN A 253 -7.43 -23.06 -9.82
CA GLN A 253 -7.01 -24.28 -10.47
C GLN A 253 -5.65 -24.10 -11.17
N ALA A 254 -4.76 -25.07 -11.00
CA ALA A 254 -3.50 -25.15 -11.73
C ALA A 254 -3.41 -26.47 -12.48
N PHE A 255 -3.04 -26.43 -13.75
CA PHE A 255 -2.93 -27.62 -14.59
C PHE A 255 -1.94 -27.45 -15.74
N GLY A 256 -1.43 -28.56 -16.24
CA GLY A 256 -0.57 -28.60 -17.43
C GLY A 256 -1.33 -29.13 -18.64
N ILE A 257 -1.23 -28.42 -19.76
CA ILE A 257 -1.85 -28.79 -21.03
C ILE A 257 -0.76 -29.27 -21.99
N SER A 258 -0.91 -30.47 -22.53
CA SER A 258 -0.02 -30.99 -23.59
C SER A 258 -0.34 -30.35 -24.95
N LYS A 259 0.56 -30.49 -25.93
CA LYS A 259 0.39 -29.97 -27.31
C LYS A 259 -0.90 -30.39 -27.98
N ASN A 260 -1.46 -31.55 -27.61
CA ASN A 260 -2.73 -32.04 -28.14
C ASN A 260 -3.97 -31.57 -27.36
N GLY A 261 -3.80 -30.65 -26.42
CA GLY A 261 -4.86 -30.05 -25.64
C GLY A 261 -5.39 -30.91 -24.48
N MET A 262 -4.69 -31.98 -24.13
CA MET A 262 -5.07 -32.84 -22.99
C MET A 262 -4.43 -32.29 -21.70
N ILE A 263 -5.20 -32.33 -20.60
CA ILE A 263 -4.69 -32.00 -19.27
C ILE A 263 -3.92 -33.20 -18.74
N THR A 264 -2.62 -32.98 -18.47
CA THR A 264 -1.67 -34.05 -18.09
C THR A 264 -1.27 -34.02 -16.64
N ILE A 265 -1.34 -32.84 -16.02
CA ILE A 265 -1.02 -32.57 -14.62
C ILE A 265 -2.11 -31.66 -14.11
N SER A 266 -2.61 -31.88 -12.91
CA SER A 266 -3.63 -30.98 -12.33
C SER A 266 -3.62 -30.97 -10.80
N SER A 267 -3.75 -29.79 -10.21
CA SER A 267 -3.98 -29.64 -8.77
C SER A 267 -5.31 -30.28 -8.32
N ASP A 268 -6.28 -30.38 -9.21
CA ASP A 268 -7.55 -31.11 -9.00
C ASP A 268 -7.64 -32.30 -9.95
N ARG A 269 -7.57 -33.51 -9.40
CA ARG A 269 -7.65 -34.79 -10.15
C ARG A 269 -8.89 -34.92 -11.04
N SER A 270 -9.96 -34.21 -10.75
CA SER A 270 -11.19 -34.27 -11.55
C SER A 270 -11.02 -33.74 -12.98
N PHE A 271 -9.95 -32.99 -13.23
CA PHE A 271 -9.61 -32.43 -14.55
C PHE A 271 -8.67 -33.32 -15.38
N LEU A 272 -8.00 -34.30 -14.77
CA LEU A 272 -7.18 -35.24 -15.50
C LEU A 272 -7.98 -35.95 -16.59
N TYR A 273 -7.34 -36.26 -17.70
CA TYR A 273 -7.91 -36.91 -18.87
C TYR A 273 -8.95 -36.09 -19.66
N ARG A 274 -9.22 -34.86 -19.25
CA ARG A 274 -10.09 -33.96 -19.99
C ARG A 274 -9.29 -33.16 -21.02
N LYS A 275 -9.98 -32.72 -22.06
CA LYS A 275 -9.44 -31.69 -22.96
C LYS A 275 -9.65 -30.34 -22.31
N ALA A 276 -8.65 -29.50 -22.36
CA ALA A 276 -8.77 -28.09 -22.00
C ALA A 276 -9.76 -27.39 -22.96
N ASP A 277 -10.30 -26.27 -22.53
CA ASP A 277 -11.20 -25.47 -23.36
C ASP A 277 -10.49 -25.09 -24.67
N PRO A 278 -11.04 -25.45 -25.84
CA PRO A 278 -10.43 -25.15 -27.13
C PRO A 278 -10.18 -23.65 -27.37
N ASP A 279 -11.07 -22.79 -26.85
CA ASP A 279 -10.92 -21.34 -26.98
C ASP A 279 -9.78 -20.83 -26.12
N LEU A 280 -9.58 -21.40 -24.94
CA LEU A 280 -8.45 -21.09 -24.09
C LEU A 280 -7.13 -21.51 -24.74
N VAL A 281 -7.06 -22.77 -25.22
CA VAL A 281 -5.86 -23.30 -25.88
C VAL A 281 -5.46 -22.44 -27.08
N LYS A 282 -6.45 -22.05 -27.90
CA LYS A 282 -6.21 -21.20 -29.05
C LYS A 282 -5.65 -19.82 -28.65
N ARG A 283 -6.23 -19.18 -27.64
CA ARG A 283 -5.74 -17.88 -27.14
C ARG A 283 -4.33 -17.95 -26.60
N ILE A 284 -4.00 -19.01 -25.84
CA ILE A 284 -2.65 -19.24 -25.32
C ILE A 284 -1.66 -19.40 -26.48
N GLN A 285 -2.00 -20.22 -27.49
CA GLN A 285 -1.14 -20.44 -28.65
C GLN A 285 -0.88 -19.18 -29.50
N GLU A 286 -1.82 -18.23 -29.54
CA GLU A 286 -1.66 -16.95 -30.20
C GLU A 286 -0.61 -16.04 -29.51
N TYR A 287 -0.36 -16.22 -28.22
CA TYR A 287 0.54 -15.39 -27.41
C TYR A 287 2.03 -15.74 -27.54
N LYS A 288 2.37 -16.97 -27.93
CA LYS A 288 3.75 -17.46 -28.05
C LYS A 288 4.63 -17.15 -26.83
N GLY A 289 4.58 -17.97 -25.82
CA GLY A 289 5.42 -17.87 -24.62
C GLY A 289 4.64 -17.62 -23.34
N ASN A 290 5.29 -16.98 -22.38
CA ASN A 290 4.70 -16.71 -21.05
C ASN A 290 3.79 -15.48 -21.09
N GLY A 291 2.72 -15.48 -20.31
CA GLY A 291 1.83 -14.33 -20.24
C GLY A 291 0.59 -14.54 -19.42
N HIS A 292 -0.31 -13.57 -19.53
CA HIS A 292 -1.60 -13.65 -18.85
C HIS A 292 -2.77 -13.23 -19.76
N LEU A 293 -3.93 -13.75 -19.44
CA LEU A 293 -5.21 -13.41 -20.05
C LEU A 293 -6.23 -13.07 -18.95
N ILE A 294 -7.04 -12.05 -19.18
CA ILE A 294 -8.17 -11.76 -18.31
C ILE A 294 -9.45 -12.09 -19.07
N ILE A 295 -10.14 -13.12 -18.61
CA ILE A 295 -11.43 -13.54 -19.18
C ILE A 295 -12.55 -12.99 -18.31
N LYS A 296 -13.48 -12.25 -18.94
CA LYS A 296 -14.69 -11.74 -18.28
C LYS A 296 -15.84 -12.68 -18.56
N ASN A 297 -16.28 -13.41 -17.57
CA ASN A 297 -17.54 -14.14 -17.57
C ASN A 297 -18.64 -13.26 -16.96
N ALA A 298 -19.91 -13.62 -17.16
CA ALA A 298 -21.05 -12.79 -16.76
C ALA A 298 -20.99 -12.27 -15.32
N ASP A 299 -20.43 -13.06 -14.37
CA ASP A 299 -20.41 -12.73 -12.95
C ASP A 299 -19.01 -12.60 -12.33
N ALA A 300 -17.94 -12.96 -13.06
CA ALA A 300 -16.59 -12.95 -12.50
C ALA A 300 -15.52 -12.67 -13.58
N GLN A 301 -14.44 -12.02 -13.15
CA GLN A 301 -13.23 -11.91 -13.95
C GLN A 301 -12.23 -12.94 -13.46
N THR A 302 -11.75 -13.78 -14.40
CA THR A 302 -10.74 -14.79 -14.12
C THR A 302 -9.43 -14.36 -14.76
N LEU A 303 -8.37 -14.31 -13.97
CA LEU A 303 -7.01 -14.16 -14.43
C LEU A 303 -6.47 -15.53 -14.76
N ILE A 304 -5.97 -15.70 -15.97
CA ILE A 304 -5.33 -16.93 -16.44
C ILE A 304 -3.87 -16.58 -16.72
N LEU A 305 -2.98 -17.21 -15.98
CA LEU A 305 -1.53 -17.15 -16.20
C LEU A 305 -1.10 -18.40 -16.93
N PHE A 306 -0.17 -18.29 -17.83
CA PHE A 306 0.36 -19.44 -18.55
C PHE A 306 1.85 -19.27 -18.87
N THR A 307 2.56 -20.39 -18.86
CA THR A 307 3.96 -20.49 -19.27
C THR A 307 4.15 -21.72 -20.11
N ASP A 308 4.87 -21.59 -21.20
CA ASP A 308 5.15 -22.69 -22.12
C ASP A 308 6.49 -23.31 -21.76
N SER A 309 6.47 -24.61 -21.46
CA SER A 309 7.66 -25.37 -21.09
C SER A 309 8.18 -26.14 -22.29
N ASP A 310 9.32 -25.72 -22.78
CA ASP A 310 9.99 -26.39 -23.92
C ASP A 310 10.42 -27.82 -23.58
N GLN A 311 10.78 -28.10 -22.32
CA GLN A 311 11.30 -29.40 -21.89
C GLN A 311 10.21 -30.45 -21.70
N THR A 312 9.09 -30.04 -21.14
CA THR A 312 7.96 -30.97 -20.87
C THR A 312 6.98 -31.03 -22.02
N GLU A 313 7.14 -30.20 -23.03
CA GLU A 313 6.16 -30.01 -24.12
C GLU A 313 4.75 -29.71 -23.60
N THR A 314 4.66 -29.09 -22.43
CA THR A 314 3.43 -28.81 -21.70
C THR A 314 3.33 -27.33 -21.41
N THR A 315 2.18 -26.74 -21.59
CA THR A 315 1.91 -25.37 -21.15
C THR A 315 1.27 -25.45 -19.75
N LEU A 316 1.96 -24.88 -18.75
CA LEU A 316 1.40 -24.74 -17.41
C LEU A 316 0.44 -23.57 -17.38
N VAL A 317 -0.74 -23.80 -16.80
CA VAL A 317 -1.83 -22.82 -16.72
C VAL A 317 -2.30 -22.72 -15.28
N VAL A 318 -2.52 -21.51 -14.82
CA VAL A 318 -3.11 -21.22 -13.51
C VAL A 318 -4.28 -20.28 -13.69
N GLU A 319 -5.45 -20.74 -13.26
CA GLU A 319 -6.69 -19.95 -13.28
C GLU A 319 -7.00 -19.42 -11.89
N MET A 320 -7.16 -18.12 -11.76
CA MET A 320 -7.45 -17.44 -10.49
C MET A 320 -8.61 -16.48 -10.63
N PRO A 321 -9.60 -16.46 -9.72
CA PRO A 321 -10.61 -15.42 -9.73
C PRO A 321 -9.99 -14.08 -9.31
N LEU A 322 -9.99 -13.11 -10.21
CA LEU A 322 -9.39 -11.78 -10.00
C LEU A 322 -9.94 -11.11 -8.73
N ASN A 323 -11.21 -11.32 -8.43
CA ASN A 323 -11.85 -10.77 -7.23
C ASN A 323 -11.21 -11.29 -5.93
N ARG A 324 -10.71 -12.52 -5.90
CA ARG A 324 -10.02 -13.08 -4.72
C ARG A 324 -8.62 -12.52 -4.56
N ILE A 325 -7.87 -12.42 -5.65
CA ILE A 325 -6.53 -11.82 -5.66
C ILE A 325 -6.60 -10.36 -5.18
N LEU A 326 -7.64 -9.65 -5.61
CA LEU A 326 -7.84 -8.24 -5.25
C LEU A 326 -8.56 -8.03 -3.91
N SER A 327 -9.05 -9.10 -3.26
CA SER A 327 -9.83 -8.98 -2.03
C SER A 327 -9.10 -8.28 -0.86
N PRO A 328 -7.81 -8.53 -0.59
CA PRO A 328 -7.07 -7.79 0.43
C PRO A 328 -7.00 -6.30 0.10
N THR A 329 -6.80 -5.98 -1.17
CA THR A 329 -6.68 -4.61 -1.66
C THR A 329 -8.05 -3.90 -1.66
N GLN A 330 -9.14 -4.60 -1.96
CA GLN A 330 -10.50 -4.06 -1.83
C GLN A 330 -10.84 -3.73 -0.37
N THR A 331 -10.35 -4.52 0.58
CA THR A 331 -10.52 -4.24 2.01
C THR A 331 -9.77 -2.97 2.41
N LEU A 332 -8.56 -2.76 1.89
CA LEU A 332 -7.81 -1.51 2.06
C LEU A 332 -8.53 -0.33 1.43
N LEU A 333 -9.05 -0.48 0.21
CA LEU A 333 -9.88 0.53 -0.46
C LEU A 333 -11.08 0.95 0.40
N ARG A 334 -11.84 -0.02 0.94
CA ARG A 334 -12.98 0.27 1.84
C ARG A 334 -12.54 1.04 3.08
N ARG A 335 -11.41 0.67 3.70
CA ARG A 335 -10.84 1.39 4.85
C ARG A 335 -10.46 2.82 4.50
N ILE A 336 -9.82 3.04 3.36
CA ILE A 336 -9.43 4.37 2.88
C ILE A 336 -10.66 5.23 2.60
N ILE A 337 -11.69 4.68 1.97
CA ILE A 337 -12.96 5.38 1.74
C ILE A 337 -13.62 5.76 3.07
N LEU A 338 -13.64 4.86 4.05
CA LEU A 338 -14.19 5.14 5.38
C LEU A 338 -13.39 6.24 6.11
N ILE A 339 -12.06 6.19 6.06
CA ILE A 339 -11.20 7.22 6.66
C ILE A 339 -11.42 8.56 5.95
N SER A 340 -11.51 8.58 4.63
CA SER A 340 -11.77 9.79 3.84
C SER A 340 -13.14 10.38 4.18
N ALA A 341 -14.16 9.54 4.32
CA ALA A 341 -15.51 9.98 4.73
C ALA A 341 -15.51 10.54 6.17
N ALA A 342 -14.79 9.90 7.09
CA ALA A 342 -14.63 10.40 8.47
C ALA A 342 -13.90 11.75 8.51
N LEU A 343 -12.81 11.90 7.75
CA LEU A 343 -12.07 13.17 7.62
C LEU A 343 -12.97 14.28 7.05
N LEU A 344 -13.77 13.95 6.05
CA LEU A 344 -14.73 14.90 5.47
C LEU A 344 -15.76 15.34 6.52
N LEU A 345 -16.27 14.41 7.30
CA LEU A 345 -17.23 14.70 8.39
C LEU A 345 -16.59 15.57 9.47
N VAL A 346 -15.37 15.25 9.92
CA VAL A 346 -14.61 16.06 10.89
C VAL A 346 -14.33 17.46 10.33
N SER A 347 -13.98 17.56 9.05
CA SER A 347 -13.77 18.85 8.39
C SER A 347 -15.06 19.69 8.36
N CYS A 348 -16.20 19.10 8.03
CA CYS A 348 -17.48 19.78 8.07
C CYS A 348 -17.85 20.26 9.49
N LEU A 349 -17.62 19.42 10.52
CA LEU A 349 -17.83 19.80 11.92
C LEU A 349 -16.90 20.93 12.34
N PHE A 350 -15.63 20.89 11.93
CA PHE A 350 -14.66 21.94 12.24
C PHE A 350 -15.05 23.27 11.59
N VAL A 351 -15.44 23.26 10.32
CA VAL A 351 -15.96 24.45 9.62
C VAL A 351 -17.22 24.98 10.31
N PHE A 352 -18.13 24.12 10.74
CA PHE A 352 -19.32 24.50 11.49
C PHE A 352 -18.98 25.12 12.85
N PHE A 353 -17.99 24.56 13.56
CA PHE A 353 -17.53 25.08 14.84
C PHE A 353 -16.86 26.45 14.70
N LEU A 354 -15.96 26.61 13.71
CA LEU A 354 -15.36 27.91 13.38
C LEU A 354 -16.44 28.94 13.01
N TYR A 355 -17.44 28.55 12.25
CA TYR A 355 -18.56 29.42 11.93
C TYR A 355 -19.28 29.88 13.21
N ARG A 356 -19.59 28.95 14.11
CA ARG A 356 -20.28 29.26 15.36
C ARG A 356 -19.45 30.15 16.29
N GLN A 357 -18.15 29.88 16.41
CA GLN A 357 -17.28 30.59 17.35
C GLN A 357 -16.83 31.98 16.81
N SER A 358 -16.47 32.10 15.55
CA SER A 358 -15.91 33.35 15.00
C SER A 358 -16.97 34.32 14.46
N LEU A 359 -18.07 33.82 13.95
CA LEU A 359 -19.03 34.64 13.22
C LEU A 359 -20.30 34.98 14.03
N GLN A 360 -20.67 34.20 15.05
CA GLN A 360 -21.77 34.59 15.95
C GLN A 360 -21.47 35.86 16.79
N PRO A 361 -20.27 36.05 17.35
CA PRO A 361 -19.97 37.29 18.07
C PRO A 361 -19.99 38.53 17.18
N ILE A 362 -19.51 38.42 15.94
CA ILE A 362 -19.50 39.51 14.96
C ILE A 362 -20.95 39.89 14.60
N SER A 363 -21.83 38.93 14.40
CA SER A 363 -23.24 39.18 14.11
C SER A 363 -23.99 39.81 15.30
N LYS A 364 -23.59 39.52 16.52
CA LYS A 364 -24.14 40.15 17.73
C LYS A 364 -23.67 41.61 17.87
N LEU A 365 -22.37 41.86 17.58
CA LEU A 365 -21.85 43.24 17.56
C LEU A 365 -22.53 44.09 16.48
N TYR A 366 -22.75 43.54 15.31
CA TYR A 366 -23.52 44.22 14.26
C TYR A 366 -24.93 44.54 14.69
N LYS A 367 -25.59 43.60 15.35
CA LYS A 367 -26.95 43.80 15.85
C LYS A 367 -27.04 44.84 16.96
N THR A 368 -26.06 44.90 17.87
CA THR A 368 -25.96 45.90 18.93
C THR A 368 -25.65 47.28 18.34
N ILE A 369 -24.82 47.36 17.30
CA ILE A 369 -24.54 48.63 16.58
C ILE A 369 -25.80 49.06 15.82
N GLU A 370 -26.54 48.19 15.18
CA GLU A 370 -27.80 48.49 14.48
C GLU A 370 -28.89 48.96 15.46
N GLU A 371 -29.00 48.32 16.62
CA GLU A 371 -29.93 48.75 17.69
C GLU A 371 -29.56 50.10 18.30
N SER A 372 -28.28 50.41 18.47
CA SER A 372 -27.80 51.68 18.97
C SER A 372 -27.90 52.82 17.94
N LEU A 373 -27.95 52.48 16.65
CA LEU A 373 -28.08 53.47 15.55
C LEU A 373 -29.54 53.68 15.11
N SER A 374 -30.45 52.76 15.41
CA SER A 374 -31.86 52.92 15.07
C SER A 374 -32.58 53.88 16.01
N SER A 375 -31.95 54.35 17.09
CA SER A 375 -32.46 55.45 17.94
C SER A 375 -32.24 56.85 17.34
N ASP A 376 -31.37 57.01 16.33
CA ASP A 376 -31.18 58.27 15.64
C ASP A 376 -31.52 58.14 14.13
N GLY A 377 -32.65 58.69 13.78
CA GLY A 377 -33.40 58.51 12.54
C GLY A 377 -32.78 58.96 11.22
N ASN A 378 -31.52 58.64 10.90
CA ASN A 378 -30.94 59.01 9.61
C ASN A 378 -30.08 57.86 8.99
N SER A 379 -30.66 57.16 8.06
CA SER A 379 -30.14 55.91 7.48
C SER A 379 -29.06 56.03 6.42
N GLN A 380 -28.56 57.24 6.13
CA GLN A 380 -27.48 57.49 5.15
C GLN A 380 -26.09 57.71 5.77
N SER A 381 -26.02 57.81 7.13
CA SER A 381 -24.76 58.01 7.85
C SER A 381 -24.13 56.74 8.46
N VAL A 382 -24.81 55.57 8.33
CA VAL A 382 -24.44 54.36 9.05
C VAL A 382 -23.17 53.76 8.56
N GLU A 383 -22.96 53.70 7.22
CA GLU A 383 -21.78 53.10 6.59
C GLU A 383 -20.52 53.94 6.90
N ASN A 384 -20.66 55.27 6.84
CA ASN A 384 -19.58 56.21 7.15
C ASN A 384 -19.24 56.22 8.66
N SER A 385 -20.22 56.05 9.55
CA SER A 385 -19.99 56.07 11.01
C SER A 385 -19.37 54.78 11.52
N VAL A 386 -19.68 53.61 10.92
CA VAL A 386 -19.02 52.34 11.23
C VAL A 386 -17.57 52.33 10.75
N GLU A 387 -17.33 52.84 9.55
CA GLU A 387 -15.95 52.98 9.02
C GLU A 387 -15.13 53.94 9.87
N GLN A 388 -15.73 55.03 10.32
CA GLN A 388 -15.09 56.02 11.19
C GLN A 388 -14.80 55.49 12.59
N LYS A 389 -15.73 54.71 13.19
CA LYS A 389 -15.51 54.02 14.47
C LYS A 389 -14.47 52.93 14.36
N LEU A 390 -14.45 52.15 13.28
CA LEU A 390 -13.39 51.17 13.01
C LEU A 390 -12.03 51.84 12.84
N ARG A 391 -11.96 52.95 12.12
CA ARG A 391 -10.74 53.74 11.99
C ARG A 391 -10.27 54.28 13.35
N ASN A 392 -11.19 54.76 14.20
CA ASN A 392 -10.86 55.22 15.55
C ASN A 392 -10.36 54.05 16.43
N ILE A 393 -10.98 52.88 16.42
CA ILE A 393 -10.50 51.69 17.15
C ILE A 393 -9.12 51.25 16.66
N ILE A 394 -8.88 51.27 15.35
CA ILE A 394 -7.56 50.97 14.77
C ILE A 394 -6.53 52.01 15.18
N GLN A 395 -6.95 53.27 15.24
CA GLN A 395 -6.07 54.38 15.65
C GLN A 395 -5.77 54.34 17.14
N ASP A 396 -6.77 54.03 17.98
CA ASP A 396 -6.61 53.85 19.42
C ASP A 396 -5.70 52.64 19.72
N ASN A 397 -5.84 51.56 18.96
CA ASN A 397 -4.99 50.36 19.08
C ASN A 397 -3.54 50.69 18.64
N LYS A 398 -3.33 51.47 17.59
CA LYS A 398 -2.02 51.98 17.21
C LYS A 398 -1.42 52.90 18.26
N GLN A 399 -2.23 53.79 18.86
CA GLN A 399 -1.77 54.63 19.94
C GLN A 399 -1.43 53.82 21.20
N LEU A 400 -2.24 52.86 21.58
CA LEU A 400 -1.94 51.95 22.67
C LEU A 400 -0.64 51.15 22.40
N HIS A 401 -0.46 50.68 21.18
CA HIS A 401 0.78 49.98 20.79
C HIS A 401 2.00 50.89 20.85
N SER A 402 1.89 52.14 20.38
CA SER A 402 2.98 53.14 20.46
C SER A 402 3.28 53.57 21.89
N MET A 403 2.25 53.75 22.74
CA MET A 403 2.42 53.99 24.17
C MET A 403 3.07 52.79 24.87
N TRP A 404 2.72 51.58 24.49
CA TRP A 404 3.31 50.36 25.05
C TRP A 404 4.81 50.27 24.67
N GLU A 405 5.16 50.49 23.40
CA GLU A 405 6.54 50.51 22.93
C GLU A 405 7.39 51.60 23.60
N ASN A 406 6.84 52.80 23.76
CA ASN A 406 7.52 53.89 24.44
C ASN A 406 7.71 53.59 25.94
N ASN A 407 6.74 53.02 26.60
CA ASN A 407 6.82 52.64 28.02
C ASN A 407 7.68 51.39 28.25
N ARG A 408 7.82 50.52 27.28
CA ARG A 408 8.62 49.27 27.35
C ARG A 408 10.05 49.56 27.75
N THR A 409 10.67 50.59 27.15
CA THR A 409 12.03 50.99 27.47
C THR A 409 12.14 51.46 28.93
N LEU A 410 11.20 52.25 29.41
CA LEU A 410 11.15 52.78 30.76
C LEU A 410 10.92 51.64 31.81
N ILE A 411 10.03 50.72 31.53
CA ILE A 411 9.78 49.54 32.38
C ILE A 411 11.01 48.64 32.40
N ARG A 412 11.68 48.45 31.27
CA ARG A 412 12.90 47.66 31.14
C ARG A 412 14.03 48.23 32.01
N HIS A 413 14.26 49.54 31.94
CA HIS A 413 15.22 50.24 32.79
C HIS A 413 14.89 50.06 34.28
N ARG A 414 13.61 50.24 34.63
CA ARG A 414 13.14 50.06 36.02
C ARG A 414 13.32 48.65 36.52
N THR A 415 13.01 47.66 35.71
CA THR A 415 13.17 46.23 36.04
C THR A 415 14.65 45.89 36.28
N LEU A 416 15.55 46.37 35.41
CA LEU A 416 16.98 46.15 35.55
C LEU A 416 17.54 46.87 36.79
N SER A 417 17.06 48.09 37.12
CA SER A 417 17.46 48.82 38.32
C SER A 417 17.04 48.05 39.59
N LEU A 418 15.82 47.54 39.65
CA LEU A 418 15.32 46.73 40.78
C LEU A 418 16.08 45.42 40.91
N LEU A 419 16.55 44.84 39.81
CA LEU A 419 17.39 43.65 39.83
C LEU A 419 18.76 43.95 40.47
N LEU A 420 19.38 45.09 40.10
CA LEU A 420 20.65 45.52 40.66
C LEU A 420 20.54 45.91 42.16
N GLU A 421 19.39 46.44 42.58
CA GLU A 421 19.08 46.77 43.97
C GLU A 421 18.77 45.54 44.84
N GLY A 422 18.76 44.36 44.26
CA GLY A 422 18.51 43.08 44.99
C GLY A 422 17.05 42.92 45.46
N GLN A 423 16.12 43.69 44.93
CA GLN A 423 14.71 43.68 45.34
C GLN A 423 13.92 42.49 44.75
N PHE A 424 14.53 41.70 43.87
CA PHE A 424 13.94 40.49 43.32
C PHE A 424 14.43 39.27 44.11
N THR A 425 13.56 38.65 44.86
CA THR A 425 13.78 37.35 45.47
C THR A 425 13.60 36.27 44.41
N GLY A 426 14.71 35.62 44.01
CA GLY A 426 14.87 34.69 42.92
C GLY A 426 13.86 33.56 42.88
N THR A 427 12.74 33.80 42.23
CA THR A 427 11.71 32.81 41.93
C THR A 427 11.46 32.80 40.43
N GLU A 428 10.86 31.73 39.95
CA GLU A 428 10.41 31.51 38.58
C GLU A 428 9.69 32.73 37.97
N ASP A 429 8.95 33.48 38.81
CA ASP A 429 8.23 34.69 38.45
C ASP A 429 9.18 35.81 37.98
N THR A 430 10.38 35.92 38.54
CA THR A 430 11.38 36.91 38.14
C THR A 430 11.94 36.62 36.73
N PHE A 431 12.23 35.36 36.45
CA PHE A 431 12.71 34.96 35.11
C PHE A 431 11.64 35.13 34.05
N GLN A 432 10.38 34.87 34.35
CA GLN A 432 9.26 35.10 33.44
C GLN A 432 9.08 36.60 33.13
N ARG A 433 9.20 37.47 34.12
CA ARG A 433 9.13 38.93 33.93
C ARG A 433 10.28 39.47 33.09
N LEU A 434 11.50 38.96 33.31
CA LEU A 434 12.67 39.36 32.51
C LEU A 434 12.48 38.92 31.05
N ARG A 435 12.02 37.67 30.84
CA ARG A 435 11.74 37.15 29.50
C ARG A 435 10.64 37.93 28.78
N TYR A 436 9.59 38.33 29.52
CA TYR A 436 8.52 39.16 28.95
C TYR A 436 9.01 40.55 28.47
N MET A 437 10.10 41.03 29.04
CA MET A 437 10.76 42.33 28.66
C MET A 437 11.90 42.14 27.68
N ASP A 438 12.09 40.95 27.10
CA ASP A 438 13.24 40.59 26.24
C ASP A 438 14.59 40.86 26.92
N ILE A 439 14.69 40.61 28.20
CA ILE A 439 15.95 40.68 28.94
C ILE A 439 16.45 39.23 29.11
N GLU A 440 17.45 38.86 28.34
CA GLU A 440 18.05 37.52 28.39
C GLU A 440 19.52 37.64 28.84
N PHE A 441 19.89 36.77 29.76
CA PHE A 441 21.29 36.62 30.18
C PHE A 441 21.80 35.26 29.65
N PRO A 442 22.43 35.27 28.46
CA PRO A 442 22.84 34.02 27.82
C PRO A 442 24.04 33.35 28.49
N TYR A 443 24.72 34.06 29.40
CA TYR A 443 25.92 33.58 30.05
C TYR A 443 25.71 33.32 31.55
N ARG A 444 26.41 32.35 32.09
CA ARG A 444 26.35 31.98 33.53
C ARG A 444 27.01 33.02 34.46
N LEU A 445 27.90 33.87 33.92
CA LEU A 445 28.60 34.91 34.67
C LEU A 445 28.12 36.27 34.18
N ILE A 446 27.72 37.12 35.11
CA ILE A 446 27.28 38.48 34.84
C ILE A 446 28.30 39.41 35.51
N ASN A 447 28.94 40.24 34.73
CA ASN A 447 29.81 41.28 35.24
C ASN A 447 29.03 42.61 35.32
N VAL A 448 29.08 43.25 36.48
CA VAL A 448 28.47 44.58 36.68
C VAL A 448 29.60 45.58 36.71
N ILE A 449 29.56 46.52 35.74
CA ILE A 449 30.51 47.64 35.69
C ILE A 449 29.77 48.88 36.20
N TYR A 450 30.29 49.47 37.29
CA TYR A 450 29.74 50.66 37.87
C TYR A 450 30.59 51.88 37.48
N ILE A 451 29.95 52.85 36.86
CA ILE A 451 30.58 54.09 36.44
C ILE A 451 30.04 55.22 37.34
N ASN A 452 30.92 55.74 38.24
CA ASN A 452 30.54 56.82 39.11
C ASN A 452 30.91 58.21 38.47
N MET A 453 29.87 58.96 38.17
CA MET A 453 30.00 60.30 37.59
C MET A 453 29.93 61.44 38.64
N ASP A 454 29.62 61.11 39.89
CA ASP A 454 29.48 62.15 40.95
C ASP A 454 30.78 62.91 41.20
N ILE A 455 31.90 62.31 40.86
CA ILE A 455 33.25 62.94 40.96
C ILE A 455 33.34 64.19 40.05
N LEU A 456 32.70 64.13 38.86
CA LEU A 456 32.69 65.29 37.92
C LEU A 456 31.82 66.45 38.45
N GLN A 457 30.73 66.12 39.18
CA GLN A 457 29.87 67.13 39.81
C GLN A 457 30.49 67.72 41.05
N GLN A 458 31.15 66.94 41.86
CA GLN A 458 31.88 67.43 43.08
C GLN A 458 33.09 68.34 42.77
N ALA A 459 33.74 68.13 41.61
CA ALA A 459 34.83 68.96 41.12
C ALA A 459 34.38 70.31 40.63
N ARG A 460 33.08 70.67 40.65
CA ARG A 460 32.48 71.95 40.15
C ARG A 460 32.86 72.26 38.70
N THR A 461 33.12 71.29 37.90
CA THR A 461 33.54 71.46 36.50
C THR A 461 32.37 71.45 35.52
N LEU A 462 31.16 71.06 35.96
CA LEU A 462 29.97 70.98 35.11
C LEU A 462 28.77 71.64 35.83
N THR A 463 27.92 72.29 35.08
CA THR A 463 26.58 72.68 35.52
C THR A 463 25.64 71.51 35.50
N ASN A 464 24.50 71.60 36.22
CA ASN A 464 23.52 70.49 36.24
C ASN A 464 23.03 70.07 34.83
N ASP A 465 22.87 71.08 33.94
CA ASP A 465 22.38 70.77 32.57
C ASP A 465 23.48 70.17 31.70
N GLU A 466 24.74 70.55 31.90
CA GLU A 466 25.90 69.96 31.23
C GLU A 466 26.14 68.49 31.74
N TYR A 467 25.91 68.26 33.03
CA TYR A 467 25.98 66.92 33.63
C TYR A 467 24.95 65.95 32.99
N GLU A 468 23.69 66.37 32.87
CA GLU A 468 22.65 65.54 32.22
C GLU A 468 22.95 65.36 30.72
N LEU A 469 23.51 66.35 30.02
CA LEU A 469 23.93 66.24 28.63
C LEU A 469 25.04 65.17 28.46
N VAL A 470 26.07 65.24 29.30
CA VAL A 470 27.19 64.29 29.30
C VAL A 470 26.66 62.85 29.59
N LYS A 471 25.74 62.79 30.52
CA LYS A 471 25.11 61.52 30.84
C LYS A 471 24.35 60.91 29.67
N ILE A 472 23.53 61.68 28.94
CA ILE A 472 22.79 61.25 27.75
C ILE A 472 23.74 60.79 26.63
N GLN A 473 24.91 61.51 26.48
CA GLN A 473 25.88 61.09 25.45
C GLN A 473 26.70 59.88 25.85
N LEU A 474 26.89 59.64 27.12
CA LEU A 474 27.68 58.48 27.62
C LEU A 474 26.99 57.16 27.34
N PHE A 475 25.67 57.11 27.40
CA PHE A 475 24.90 55.86 27.16
C PHE A 475 25.14 55.24 25.78
N PRO A 476 25.02 55.96 24.66
CA PRO A 476 25.35 55.44 23.34
C PRO A 476 26.81 55.01 23.23
N MET A 477 27.74 55.78 23.76
CA MET A 477 29.16 55.45 23.72
C MET A 477 29.50 54.19 24.47
N ILE A 478 28.93 53.97 25.64
CA ILE A 478 29.10 52.69 26.39
C ILE A 478 28.53 51.54 25.58
N LYS A 479 27.40 51.72 24.93
CA LYS A 479 26.77 50.69 24.10
C LYS A 479 27.59 50.32 22.87
N GLU A 480 28.29 51.32 22.28
CA GLU A 480 29.20 51.07 21.14
C GLU A 480 30.50 50.37 21.59
N CYS A 481 30.95 50.60 22.82
CA CYS A 481 32.11 49.91 23.39
C CYS A 481 31.83 48.48 23.84
N LEU A 482 30.56 48.10 24.01
CA LEU A 482 30.18 46.74 24.34
C LEU A 482 30.14 45.90 23.06
N ASP A 483 30.94 44.83 23.06
CA ASP A 483 30.91 43.86 21.94
C ASP A 483 29.49 43.30 21.74
N PRO A 484 28.91 43.40 20.55
CA PRO A 484 27.59 42.88 20.26
C PRO A 484 27.42 41.37 20.58
N SER A 485 28.51 40.63 20.60
CA SER A 485 28.53 39.22 20.94
C SER A 485 28.40 38.93 22.45
N MET A 486 28.72 39.91 23.30
CA MET A 486 28.69 39.69 24.77
C MET A 486 27.34 40.01 25.40
N GLY A 487 26.43 40.68 24.71
CA GLY A 487 25.13 41.09 25.26
C GLY A 487 25.24 41.91 26.54
N GLY A 488 24.89 43.18 26.54
CA GLY A 488 24.96 44.03 27.73
C GLY A 488 23.77 44.97 27.85
N TYR A 489 23.42 45.29 29.08
CA TYR A 489 22.36 46.23 29.38
C TYR A 489 22.92 47.39 30.16
N THR A 490 22.61 48.62 29.76
CA THR A 490 22.98 49.86 30.47
C THR A 490 21.82 50.32 31.31
N VAL A 491 22.08 50.65 32.59
CA VAL A 491 21.05 51.09 33.55
C VAL A 491 21.50 52.33 34.26
N ASP A 492 20.60 53.34 34.36
CA ASP A 492 20.82 54.51 35.19
C ASP A 492 20.31 54.25 36.62
N THR A 493 21.23 54.22 37.57
CA THR A 493 20.88 54.09 39.00
C THR A 493 20.91 55.48 39.65
N ARG A 494 19.71 56.03 39.88
CA ARG A 494 19.57 57.37 40.53
C ARG A 494 19.83 57.38 42.03
N SER A 495 20.19 56.29 42.65
CA SER A 495 20.37 56.16 44.09
C SER A 495 21.67 55.47 44.47
N ARG A 496 22.15 55.86 45.66
CA ARG A 496 23.40 55.46 46.34
C ARG A 496 23.73 53.98 46.12
N VAL A 497 25.05 53.73 46.01
CA VAL A 497 25.72 52.45 45.86
C VAL A 497 24.91 51.24 46.34
N PRO A 498 24.57 50.30 45.44
CA PRO A 498 23.92 49.07 45.86
C PRO A 498 24.97 48.25 46.66
N THR A 499 24.69 47.97 47.93
CA THR A 499 25.36 46.89 48.63
C THR A 499 25.03 45.60 47.92
N LEU A 500 26.00 44.96 47.26
CA LEU A 500 25.88 43.68 46.61
C LEU A 500 25.39 42.64 47.63
N GLY A 501 24.07 42.40 47.67
CA GLY A 501 23.48 41.26 48.33
C GLY A 501 23.81 40.03 47.51
N HIS A 502 24.34 39.00 48.17
CA HIS A 502 24.59 37.69 47.56
C HIS A 502 23.32 37.15 46.89
N LEU A 503 23.32 37.03 45.55
CA LEU A 503 22.33 36.27 44.83
C LEU A 503 22.51 34.79 45.17
N PRO A 504 21.50 34.10 45.66
CA PRO A 504 21.59 32.69 46.04
C PRO A 504 21.84 31.82 44.79
N TYR A 505 22.94 31.10 44.85
CA TYR A 505 23.36 30.10 43.86
C TYR A 505 22.44 28.89 43.95
N HIS A 506 21.56 28.68 42.98
CA HIS A 506 20.84 27.41 42.84
C HIS A 506 21.58 26.51 41.86
N ARG A 507 22.24 25.48 42.41
CA ARG A 507 22.78 24.34 41.68
C ARG A 507 21.61 23.47 41.30
N LYS A 508 21.39 23.26 40.02
CA LYS A 508 20.67 22.09 39.52
C LYS A 508 21.71 21.16 38.91
N ASP A 509 21.80 19.97 39.50
CA ASP A 509 22.44 18.79 38.93
C ASP A 509 21.69 18.29 37.68
#